data_4b914925c13be11d3b8e46ac6630f12d
#
_entry.id   4b914925c13be11d3b8e46ac6630f12d
#
_cell.length_a   1.000
_cell.length_b   1.000
_cell.length_c   1.000
_cell.angle_alpha   90.00
_cell.angle_beta   90.00
_cell.angle_gamma   90.00
#
_symmetry.space_group_name_H-M   'P 1'
#
loop_
_entity.id
_entity.type
_entity.pdbx_description
1 polymer ?
#
loop_
_entity_poly.entity_id
_entity_poly.type
_entity_poly.pdbx_seq_one_letter_code
_entity_poly.pdbx_strand_id
1 'polypeptide(L)'
;MNVAHVSNPRRTALRPARRMQGLTLVELMVAIVLGLLILGGVISIFVSNRQAFRTTEELSRMQENARTAFELMARTLREAGGSACGANLPTAQVINSSPQSAWLADWMQGGLRGYGPNQAFPAKAFGSNPAQRVAGTPALVMMHGDGNTAFQIVSHDPAAKSFTVGATGHGFATGDILLACDYLQAAIFQTTAADPADTDIAYDAGGALSPGNCTSNLGLTPANESVQCPSVGGVHTFTTGQLMRLSAEAWYVGNY
;
A
#
# COMPACT_ATOMS: atom_id res chain seq x y z
N MET A 1 30.05 106.84 1.51
CA MET A 1 30.97 105.93 2.21
C MET A 1 30.86 104.58 1.61
N ASN A 2 31.72 104.26 0.59
CA ASN A 2 31.73 102.98 -0.09
C ASN A 2 32.80 102.08 0.49
N VAL A 3 32.42 100.94 1.06
CA VAL A 3 33.38 99.98 1.57
C VAL A 3 33.47 98.86 0.50
N ALA A 4 34.63 98.71 -0.14
CA ALA A 4 34.93 97.69 -1.07
C ALA A 4 35.31 96.38 -0.36
N HIS A 5 34.56 95.30 -0.63
CA HIS A 5 34.84 93.97 -0.14
C HIS A 5 35.85 93.25 -1.08
N VAL A 6 37.09 93.07 -0.57
CA VAL A 6 38.12 92.30 -1.30
C VAL A 6 37.88 90.79 -1.03
N SER A 7 37.48 90.04 -2.01
CA SER A 7 37.39 88.58 -1.91
C SER A 7 38.72 87.89 -2.16
N ASN A 8 39.14 87.11 -1.17
CA ASN A 8 40.37 86.31 -1.19
C ASN A 8 40.19 85.06 -2.01
N PRO A 9 40.96 84.73 -3.06
CA PRO A 9 40.86 83.55 -3.81
C PRO A 9 41.33 82.32 -3.03
N ARG A 10 40.39 81.39 -2.77
CA ARG A 10 40.71 80.04 -2.21
C ARG A 10 41.63 79.31 -3.17
N ARG A 11 42.84 79.01 -2.71
CA ARG A 11 43.76 78.10 -3.39
C ARG A 11 43.22 76.66 -3.33
N THR A 12 42.72 76.13 -4.44
CA THR A 12 42.42 74.71 -4.58
C THR A 12 43.72 73.91 -4.54
N ALA A 13 43.94 73.23 -3.41
CA ALA A 13 45.02 72.25 -3.34
C ALA A 13 44.79 71.11 -4.26
N LEU A 14 45.64 70.97 -5.26
CA LEU A 14 45.67 69.79 -6.16
C LEU A 14 46.03 68.56 -5.31
N ARG A 15 45.10 67.63 -5.19
CA ARG A 15 45.33 66.31 -4.59
C ARG A 15 46.44 65.61 -5.43
N PRO A 16 47.49 65.11 -4.76
CA PRO A 16 48.53 64.36 -5.48
C PRO A 16 47.92 63.16 -6.16
N ALA A 17 48.16 63.00 -7.45
CA ALA A 17 47.76 61.82 -8.20
C ALA A 17 48.43 60.59 -7.58
N ARG A 18 47.61 59.66 -7.07
CA ARG A 18 48.11 58.37 -6.59
C ARG A 18 48.81 57.70 -7.75
N ARG A 19 50.14 57.51 -7.65
CA ARG A 19 50.91 56.69 -8.61
C ARG A 19 50.29 55.31 -8.62
N MET A 20 49.75 54.91 -9.76
CA MET A 20 49.33 53.52 -10.03
C MET A 20 50.62 52.69 -10.07
N GLN A 21 50.87 51.95 -9.00
CA GLN A 21 51.93 50.94 -9.02
C GLN A 21 51.45 49.78 -9.85
N GLY A 22 52.15 49.45 -10.89
CA GLY A 22 51.89 48.26 -11.73
C GLY A 22 52.15 46.97 -10.91
N LEU A 23 51.24 46.01 -10.99
CA LEU A 23 51.42 44.65 -10.42
C LEU A 23 52.62 43.97 -11.05
N THR A 24 53.47 43.38 -10.22
CA THR A 24 54.59 42.55 -10.71
C THR A 24 54.03 41.21 -11.18
N LEU A 25 54.70 40.60 -12.16
CA LEU A 25 54.31 39.26 -12.70
C LEU A 25 54.25 38.19 -11.59
N VAL A 26 55.14 38.28 -10.62
CA VAL A 26 55.17 37.35 -9.46
C VAL A 26 53.97 37.54 -8.56
N GLU A 27 53.54 38.79 -8.28
CA GLU A 27 52.40 39.11 -7.47
C GLU A 27 51.09 38.59 -8.11
N LEU A 28 50.99 38.69 -9.45
CA LEU A 28 49.85 38.11 -10.19
C LEU A 28 49.84 36.58 -10.10
N MET A 29 51.00 35.92 -10.23
CA MET A 29 51.08 34.45 -10.12
C MET A 29 50.68 33.98 -8.70
N VAL A 30 51.19 34.65 -7.67
CA VAL A 30 50.82 34.30 -6.28
C VAL A 30 49.32 34.53 -6.01
N ALA A 31 48.76 35.62 -6.51
CA ALA A 31 47.33 35.92 -6.38
C ALA A 31 46.45 34.87 -7.07
N ILE A 32 46.81 34.39 -8.25
CA ILE A 32 46.12 33.31 -8.99
C ILE A 32 46.18 31.99 -8.20
N VAL A 33 47.35 31.60 -7.70
CA VAL A 33 47.51 30.36 -6.93
C VAL A 33 46.68 30.40 -5.66
N LEU A 34 46.74 31.49 -4.89
CA LEU A 34 45.90 31.65 -3.69
C LEU A 34 44.39 31.69 -4.01
N GLY A 35 44.02 32.37 -5.09
CA GLY A 35 42.64 32.40 -5.56
C GLY A 35 42.13 31.02 -5.94
N LEU A 36 42.93 30.18 -6.66
CA LEU A 36 42.56 28.82 -6.99
C LEU A 36 42.45 27.90 -5.77
N LEU A 37 43.31 28.05 -4.77
CA LEU A 37 43.21 27.31 -3.51
C LEU A 37 41.93 27.61 -2.76
N ILE A 38 41.58 28.93 -2.64
CA ILE A 38 40.32 29.34 -2.00
C ILE A 38 39.12 28.85 -2.76
N LEU A 39 39.09 28.98 -4.10
CA LEU A 39 38.01 28.48 -4.95
C LEU A 39 37.84 26.97 -4.80
N GLY A 40 38.94 26.20 -4.81
CA GLY A 40 38.90 24.75 -4.58
C GLY A 40 38.28 24.38 -3.24
N GLY A 41 38.63 25.10 -2.17
CA GLY A 41 38.02 24.93 -0.85
C GLY A 41 36.52 25.23 -0.84
N VAL A 42 36.10 26.34 -1.44
CA VAL A 42 34.69 26.74 -1.52
C VAL A 42 33.87 25.72 -2.33
N ILE A 43 34.40 25.27 -3.47
CA ILE A 43 33.72 24.25 -4.29
C ILE A 43 33.57 22.94 -3.51
N SER A 44 34.60 22.51 -2.78
CA SER A 44 34.53 21.29 -1.97
C SER A 44 33.43 21.37 -0.89
N ILE A 45 33.35 22.49 -0.17
CA ILE A 45 32.30 22.74 0.84
C ILE A 45 30.91 22.75 0.17
N PHE A 46 30.78 23.39 -0.98
CA PHE A 46 29.51 23.45 -1.70
C PHE A 46 29.02 22.07 -2.17
N VAL A 47 29.93 21.25 -2.72
CA VAL A 47 29.60 19.87 -3.13
C VAL A 47 29.20 19.02 -1.92
N SER A 48 29.96 19.10 -0.83
CA SER A 48 29.66 18.39 0.42
C SER A 48 28.29 18.78 0.98
N ASN A 49 27.98 20.08 1.02
CA ASN A 49 26.68 20.56 1.48
C ASN A 49 25.54 20.08 0.58
N ARG A 50 25.71 20.08 -0.75
CA ARG A 50 24.70 19.54 -1.67
C ARG A 50 24.45 18.06 -1.43
N GLN A 51 25.50 17.29 -1.18
CA GLN A 51 25.40 15.87 -0.90
C GLN A 51 24.68 15.62 0.44
N ALA A 52 25.01 16.36 1.50
CA ALA A 52 24.34 16.29 2.78
C ALA A 52 22.86 16.65 2.65
N PHE A 53 22.54 17.69 1.89
CA PHE A 53 21.14 18.08 1.62
C PHE A 53 20.33 16.97 0.93
N ARG A 54 20.90 16.37 -0.12
CA ARG A 54 20.24 15.24 -0.82
C ARG A 54 20.01 14.05 0.09
N THR A 55 21.03 13.67 0.87
CA THR A 55 20.89 12.55 1.83
C THR A 55 19.82 12.83 2.88
N THR A 56 19.75 14.07 3.39
CA THR A 56 18.71 14.46 4.36
C THR A 56 17.31 14.44 3.74
N GLU A 57 17.17 14.91 2.50
CA GLU A 57 15.90 14.89 1.77
C GLU A 57 15.43 13.47 1.48
N GLU A 58 16.34 12.60 1.01
CA GLU A 58 16.06 11.17 0.77
C GLU A 58 15.65 10.46 2.05
N LEU A 59 16.34 10.72 3.17
CA LEU A 59 15.99 10.15 4.47
C LEU A 59 14.61 10.64 4.96
N SER A 60 14.31 11.93 4.80
CA SER A 60 13.02 12.50 5.15
C SER A 60 11.87 11.86 4.35
N ARG A 61 12.05 11.72 3.04
CA ARG A 61 11.08 11.04 2.16
C ARG A 61 10.90 9.57 2.53
N MET A 62 11.99 8.88 2.88
CA MET A 62 11.92 7.50 3.32
C MET A 62 11.13 7.37 4.63
N GLN A 63 11.34 8.26 5.60
CA GLN A 63 10.59 8.28 6.86
C GLN A 63 9.11 8.57 6.65
N GLU A 64 8.77 9.52 5.78
CA GLU A 64 7.38 9.84 5.45
C GLU A 64 6.68 8.68 4.75
N ASN A 65 7.33 8.06 3.76
CA ASN A 65 6.80 6.88 3.07
C ASN A 65 6.61 5.69 4.02
N ALA A 66 7.57 5.44 4.92
CA ALA A 66 7.46 4.39 5.92
C ALA A 66 6.30 4.64 6.89
N ARG A 67 6.11 5.89 7.34
CA ARG A 67 4.98 6.27 8.18
C ARG A 67 3.64 6.06 7.48
N THR A 68 3.51 6.50 6.24
CA THR A 68 2.29 6.32 5.43
C THR A 68 1.99 4.84 5.21
N ALA A 69 3.00 4.05 4.85
CA ALA A 69 2.85 2.60 4.70
C ALA A 69 2.39 1.93 6.00
N PHE A 70 2.97 2.34 7.14
CA PHE A 70 2.58 1.83 8.44
C PHE A 70 1.14 2.21 8.82
N GLU A 71 0.71 3.44 8.56
CA GLU A 71 -0.67 3.88 8.83
C GLU A 71 -1.70 3.11 7.98
N LEU A 72 -1.40 2.88 6.69
CA LEU A 72 -2.24 2.06 5.81
C LEU A 72 -2.31 0.61 6.30
N MET A 73 -1.15 0.00 6.56
CA MET A 73 -1.08 -1.37 7.08
C MET A 73 -1.81 -1.51 8.42
N ALA A 74 -1.65 -0.55 9.34
CA ALA A 74 -2.29 -0.57 10.64
C ALA A 74 -3.82 -0.45 10.54
N ARG A 75 -4.34 0.21 9.52
CA ARG A 75 -5.78 0.26 9.25
C ARG A 75 -6.29 -1.12 8.86
N THR A 76 -5.75 -1.71 7.81
CA THR A 76 -6.15 -3.05 7.33
C THR A 76 -5.94 -4.12 8.40
N LEU A 77 -4.87 -4.01 9.22
CA LEU A 77 -4.62 -4.93 10.32
C LEU A 77 -5.72 -4.92 11.40
N ARG A 78 -6.35 -3.77 11.66
CA ARG A 78 -7.48 -3.69 12.61
C ARG A 78 -8.76 -4.32 12.06
N GLU A 79 -8.90 -4.36 10.74
CA GLU A 79 -10.05 -4.95 10.05
C GLU A 79 -9.86 -6.45 9.79
N ALA A 80 -8.61 -6.97 9.92
CA ALA A 80 -8.29 -8.36 9.63
C ALA A 80 -9.14 -9.34 10.45
N GLY A 81 -9.70 -10.35 9.77
CA GLY A 81 -10.62 -11.33 10.35
C GLY A 81 -12.02 -10.81 10.64
N GLY A 82 -12.29 -9.53 10.33
CA GLY A 82 -13.59 -8.90 10.55
C GLY A 82 -14.55 -9.07 9.38
N SER A 83 -15.83 -8.97 9.68
CA SER A 83 -16.92 -8.90 8.71
C SER A 83 -18.02 -7.96 9.26
N ALA A 84 -19.02 -7.63 8.43
CA ALA A 84 -20.16 -6.85 8.89
C ALA A 84 -21.03 -7.58 9.95
N CYS A 85 -20.89 -8.91 10.07
CA CYS A 85 -21.62 -9.70 11.09
C CYS A 85 -20.82 -9.89 12.39
N GLY A 86 -19.55 -9.56 12.41
CA GLY A 86 -18.67 -9.71 13.56
C GLY A 86 -17.24 -10.11 13.17
N ALA A 87 -16.41 -10.32 14.20
CA ALA A 87 -15.03 -10.77 14.03
C ALA A 87 -14.88 -12.24 14.46
N ASN A 88 -13.94 -12.94 13.85
CA ASN A 88 -13.57 -14.32 14.20
C ASN A 88 -14.71 -15.34 14.10
N LEU A 89 -15.65 -15.13 13.16
CA LEU A 89 -16.67 -16.13 12.88
C LEU A 89 -16.06 -17.41 12.33
N PRO A 90 -16.55 -18.59 12.74
CA PRO A 90 -16.18 -19.83 12.07
C PRO A 90 -16.54 -19.73 10.58
N THR A 91 -15.61 -20.09 9.70
CA THR A 91 -15.72 -19.78 8.28
C THR A 91 -15.59 -21.03 7.42
N ALA A 92 -16.60 -21.25 6.57
CA ALA A 92 -16.52 -22.23 5.48
C ALA A 92 -15.89 -21.56 4.26
N GLN A 93 -14.68 -21.96 3.90
CA GLN A 93 -14.00 -21.43 2.73
C GLN A 93 -14.01 -22.45 1.60
N VAL A 94 -14.64 -22.09 0.48
CA VAL A 94 -14.82 -22.99 -0.66
C VAL A 94 -14.02 -22.60 -1.90
N ILE A 95 -13.11 -21.62 -1.77
CA ILE A 95 -12.21 -21.25 -2.87
C ILE A 95 -11.19 -22.34 -3.12
N ASN A 96 -11.00 -22.74 -4.39
CA ASN A 96 -9.94 -23.65 -4.77
C ASN A 96 -8.56 -23.09 -4.43
N SER A 97 -7.74 -23.89 -3.74
CA SER A 97 -6.36 -23.57 -3.47
C SER A 97 -5.49 -23.97 -4.66
N SER A 98 -5.03 -23.01 -5.44
CA SER A 98 -3.96 -23.15 -6.43
C SER A 98 -2.70 -22.42 -5.94
N PRO A 99 -1.53 -22.66 -6.52
CA PRO A 99 -0.33 -21.90 -6.18
C PRO A 99 -0.51 -20.37 -6.26
N GLN A 100 -1.37 -19.90 -7.19
CA GLN A 100 -1.62 -18.47 -7.39
C GLN A 100 -2.69 -17.91 -6.46
N SER A 101 -3.65 -18.73 -6.01
CA SER A 101 -4.76 -18.34 -5.13
C SER A 101 -4.60 -18.82 -3.67
N ALA A 102 -3.54 -19.57 -3.36
CA ALA A 102 -3.34 -20.13 -2.02
C ALA A 102 -3.36 -19.09 -0.90
N TRP A 103 -2.88 -17.89 -1.17
CA TRP A 103 -2.88 -16.80 -0.20
C TRP A 103 -4.27 -16.17 -0.01
N LEU A 104 -5.13 -16.17 -1.04
CA LEU A 104 -6.53 -15.74 -0.97
C LEU A 104 -7.40 -16.77 -0.24
N ALA A 105 -7.01 -18.03 -0.35
CA ALA A 105 -7.75 -19.15 0.22
C ALA A 105 -7.42 -19.41 1.71
N ASP A 106 -6.47 -18.70 2.30
CA ASP A 106 -5.97 -19.02 3.64
C ASP A 106 -6.62 -18.16 4.74
N TRP A 107 -7.94 -18.24 4.84
CA TRP A 107 -8.69 -17.63 5.94
C TRP A 107 -8.54 -18.36 7.28
N MET A 108 -8.02 -19.59 7.27
CA MET A 108 -7.95 -20.47 8.43
C MET A 108 -7.17 -19.90 9.61
N GLN A 109 -6.36 -18.86 9.39
CA GLN A 109 -5.63 -18.14 10.44
C GLN A 109 -6.39 -16.89 10.93
N GLY A 110 -7.71 -16.81 10.71
CA GLY A 110 -8.52 -15.68 11.13
C GLY A 110 -8.26 -14.41 10.30
N GLY A 111 -7.97 -14.54 9.03
CA GLY A 111 -7.75 -13.41 8.11
C GLY A 111 -6.42 -12.68 8.28
N LEU A 112 -5.52 -13.16 9.15
CA LEU A 112 -4.20 -12.58 9.36
C LEU A 112 -3.12 -13.65 9.33
N ARG A 113 -2.16 -13.54 8.41
CA ARG A 113 -1.04 -14.49 8.32
C ARG A 113 0.29 -13.80 8.07
N GLY A 114 1.26 -14.09 8.93
CA GLY A 114 2.66 -13.68 8.77
C GLY A 114 3.50 -14.76 8.07
N TYR A 115 4.46 -14.31 7.24
CA TYR A 115 5.46 -15.15 6.58
C TYR A 115 6.85 -14.72 6.99
N GLY A 116 7.62 -15.62 7.54
CA GLY A 116 9.00 -15.37 7.97
C GLY A 116 9.93 -14.98 6.80
N PRO A 117 11.13 -14.49 7.13
CA PRO A 117 12.06 -13.94 6.12
C PRO A 117 12.51 -14.96 5.06
N ASN A 118 12.54 -16.25 5.41
CA ASN A 118 12.95 -17.33 4.51
C ASN A 118 11.78 -18.24 4.10
N GLN A 119 10.56 -17.92 4.52
CA GLN A 119 9.37 -18.71 4.20
C GLN A 119 8.83 -18.29 2.83
N ALA A 120 8.51 -19.28 1.99
CA ALA A 120 7.85 -19.03 0.71
C ALA A 120 6.54 -18.26 0.92
N PHE A 121 6.32 -17.25 0.09
CA PHE A 121 5.13 -16.41 0.12
C PHE A 121 4.33 -16.62 -1.16
N PRO A 122 3.10 -17.19 -1.07
CA PRO A 122 2.34 -17.58 -2.27
C PRO A 122 1.97 -16.41 -3.18
N ALA A 123 1.76 -15.20 -2.63
CA ALA A 123 1.41 -14.02 -3.43
C ALA A 123 2.58 -13.51 -4.27
N LYS A 124 3.83 -13.66 -3.80
CA LYS A 124 5.04 -13.20 -4.50
C LYS A 124 6.27 -14.04 -4.16
N ALA A 125 6.90 -14.59 -5.18
CA ALA A 125 8.17 -15.32 -5.04
C ALA A 125 9.33 -14.37 -4.69
N PHE A 126 10.36 -14.92 -4.04
CA PHE A 126 11.64 -14.23 -3.90
C PHE A 126 12.31 -14.03 -5.25
N GLY A 127 13.03 -12.94 -5.41
CA GLY A 127 13.81 -12.66 -6.61
C GLY A 127 14.44 -11.28 -6.61
N SER A 128 15.07 -10.93 -7.72
CA SER A 128 15.77 -9.65 -7.94
C SER A 128 15.08 -8.75 -8.96
N ASN A 129 14.04 -9.24 -9.64
CA ASN A 129 13.29 -8.44 -10.61
C ASN A 129 12.32 -7.47 -9.91
N PRO A 130 11.89 -6.39 -10.58
CA PRO A 130 10.90 -5.47 -10.03
C PRO A 130 9.66 -6.18 -9.50
N ALA A 131 9.17 -5.70 -8.37
CA ALA A 131 8.03 -6.23 -7.63
C ALA A 131 8.16 -7.68 -7.11
N GLN A 132 9.31 -8.34 -7.24
CA GLN A 132 9.61 -9.58 -6.54
C GLN A 132 9.99 -9.31 -5.08
N ARG A 133 9.67 -10.26 -4.20
CA ARG A 133 9.99 -10.12 -2.78
C ARG A 133 11.50 -10.20 -2.54
N VAL A 134 12.02 -9.26 -1.77
CA VAL A 134 13.43 -9.25 -1.35
C VAL A 134 13.70 -10.42 -0.40
N ALA A 135 14.74 -11.20 -0.67
CA ALA A 135 15.15 -12.32 0.20
C ALA A 135 15.52 -11.81 1.60
N GLY A 136 15.20 -12.60 2.62
CA GLY A 136 15.47 -12.24 4.01
C GLY A 136 14.49 -11.23 4.61
N THR A 137 13.40 -10.88 3.93
CA THR A 137 12.37 -9.97 4.47
C THR A 137 11.08 -10.71 4.80
N PRO A 138 10.34 -10.31 5.86
CA PRO A 138 9.03 -10.87 6.17
C PRO A 138 7.96 -10.41 5.18
N ALA A 139 6.80 -11.09 5.18
CA ALA A 139 5.60 -10.67 4.48
C ALA A 139 4.37 -10.91 5.35
N LEU A 140 3.28 -10.23 5.04
CA LEU A 140 2.03 -10.27 5.78
C LEU A 140 0.85 -10.32 4.80
N VAL A 141 -0.13 -11.17 5.09
CA VAL A 141 -1.44 -11.18 4.43
C VAL A 141 -2.50 -10.80 5.43
N MET A 142 -3.39 -9.92 5.03
CA MET A 142 -4.54 -9.49 5.81
C MET A 142 -5.80 -9.63 4.94
N MET A 143 -6.83 -10.24 5.50
CA MET A 143 -8.12 -10.43 4.84
C MET A 143 -9.24 -10.02 5.76
N HIS A 144 -10.28 -9.41 5.20
CA HIS A 144 -11.50 -9.04 5.90
C HIS A 144 -12.66 -8.93 4.92
N GLY A 145 -13.90 -8.97 5.42
CA GLY A 145 -15.07 -8.58 4.63
C GLY A 145 -15.12 -7.06 4.49
N ASP A 146 -15.22 -6.53 3.28
CA ASP A 146 -15.34 -5.09 3.06
C ASP A 146 -16.75 -4.60 3.41
N GLY A 147 -16.90 -4.04 4.60
CA GLY A 147 -18.18 -3.52 5.11
C GLY A 147 -18.79 -2.41 4.24
N ASN A 148 -17.99 -1.71 3.42
CA ASN A 148 -18.52 -0.68 2.51
C ASN A 148 -19.26 -1.30 1.32
N THR A 149 -19.02 -2.57 1.02
CA THR A 149 -19.68 -3.33 -0.04
C THR A 149 -20.75 -4.28 0.50
N ALA A 150 -21.14 -4.14 1.77
CA ALA A 150 -22.06 -5.06 2.42
C ALA A 150 -23.52 -4.79 2.00
N PHE A 151 -24.19 -5.86 1.55
CA PHE A 151 -25.61 -5.88 1.25
C PHE A 151 -26.32 -6.92 2.10
N GLN A 152 -27.53 -6.58 2.56
CA GLN A 152 -28.33 -7.49 3.35
C GLN A 152 -28.76 -8.71 2.51
N ILE A 153 -28.59 -9.90 3.05
CA ILE A 153 -29.14 -11.13 2.48
C ILE A 153 -30.64 -11.17 2.79
N VAL A 154 -31.44 -11.20 1.74
CA VAL A 154 -32.92 -11.37 1.83
C VAL A 154 -33.28 -12.82 1.84
N SER A 155 -32.65 -13.63 0.99
CA SER A 155 -32.81 -15.06 0.95
C SER A 155 -31.56 -15.75 0.42
N HIS A 156 -31.40 -17.01 0.81
CA HIS A 156 -30.38 -17.90 0.28
C HIS A 156 -31.01 -19.26 0.01
N ASP A 157 -30.93 -19.72 -1.22
CA ASP A 157 -31.37 -21.06 -1.63
C ASP A 157 -30.14 -21.92 -1.93
N PRO A 158 -29.72 -22.80 -1.01
CA PRO A 158 -28.59 -23.71 -1.25
C PRO A 158 -28.84 -24.72 -2.40
N ALA A 159 -30.09 -25.08 -2.72
CA ALA A 159 -30.39 -25.99 -3.79
C ALA A 159 -30.24 -25.29 -5.16
N ALA A 160 -30.70 -24.05 -5.27
CA ALA A 160 -30.49 -23.21 -6.44
C ALA A 160 -29.09 -22.59 -6.48
N LYS A 161 -28.32 -22.67 -5.38
CA LYS A 161 -26.97 -22.08 -5.22
C LYS A 161 -26.98 -20.58 -5.49
N SER A 162 -27.94 -19.88 -4.93
CA SER A 162 -28.12 -18.44 -5.13
C SER A 162 -28.45 -17.69 -3.85
N PHE A 163 -27.93 -16.46 -3.78
CA PHE A 163 -28.33 -15.45 -2.80
C PHE A 163 -29.18 -14.41 -3.50
N THR A 164 -30.20 -13.90 -2.79
CA THR A 164 -30.91 -12.68 -3.18
C THR A 164 -30.56 -11.57 -2.18
N VAL A 165 -30.06 -10.44 -2.67
CA VAL A 165 -29.73 -9.27 -1.83
C VAL A 165 -30.84 -8.22 -1.85
N GLY A 166 -30.83 -7.32 -0.86
CA GLY A 166 -31.91 -6.38 -0.62
C GLY A 166 -32.08 -5.25 -1.65
N ALA A 167 -31.13 -5.07 -2.57
CA ALA A 167 -31.20 -4.02 -3.58
C ALA A 167 -30.32 -4.33 -4.78
N THR A 168 -30.69 -3.78 -5.94
CA THR A 168 -29.83 -3.68 -7.12
C THR A 168 -28.72 -2.63 -6.91
N GLY A 169 -27.75 -2.59 -7.80
CA GLY A 169 -26.63 -1.66 -7.69
C GLY A 169 -25.57 -2.10 -6.67
N HIS A 170 -25.58 -3.35 -6.28
CA HIS A 170 -24.65 -3.95 -5.31
C HIS A 170 -23.19 -3.96 -5.80
N GLY A 171 -22.94 -3.74 -7.09
CA GLY A 171 -21.61 -3.66 -7.67
C GLY A 171 -20.86 -4.99 -7.73
N PHE A 172 -21.42 -6.12 -7.29
CA PHE A 172 -20.80 -7.43 -7.45
C PHE A 172 -20.81 -7.85 -8.92
N ALA A 173 -19.76 -8.53 -9.33
CA ALA A 173 -19.61 -9.04 -10.69
C ALA A 173 -19.27 -10.54 -10.68
N THR A 174 -19.57 -11.21 -11.80
CA THR A 174 -19.17 -12.61 -12.02
C THR A 174 -17.66 -12.76 -11.81
N GLY A 175 -17.28 -13.71 -10.96
CA GLY A 175 -15.88 -13.97 -10.61
C GLY A 175 -15.38 -13.25 -9.35
N ASP A 176 -16.17 -12.35 -8.75
CA ASP A 176 -15.82 -11.74 -7.47
C ASP A 176 -15.76 -12.78 -6.35
N ILE A 177 -14.81 -12.60 -5.44
CA ILE A 177 -14.76 -13.41 -4.21
C ILE A 177 -15.55 -12.67 -3.15
N LEU A 178 -16.58 -13.32 -2.65
CA LEU A 178 -17.51 -12.77 -1.67
C LEU A 178 -17.40 -13.52 -0.34
N LEU A 179 -17.77 -12.80 0.71
CA LEU A 179 -17.98 -13.30 2.06
C LEU A 179 -19.45 -13.10 2.42
N ALA A 180 -20.16 -14.22 2.61
CA ALA A 180 -21.49 -14.22 3.25
C ALA A 180 -21.30 -14.47 4.74
N CYS A 181 -22.03 -13.76 5.59
CA CYS A 181 -22.01 -13.99 7.03
C CYS A 181 -23.37 -13.79 7.66
N ASP A 182 -23.61 -14.51 8.74
CA ASP A 182 -24.66 -14.27 9.70
C ASP A 182 -24.08 -14.29 11.15
N TYR A 183 -24.91 -14.43 12.17
CA TYR A 183 -24.45 -14.48 13.55
C TYR A 183 -23.83 -15.83 13.97
N LEU A 184 -23.92 -16.87 13.12
CA LEU A 184 -23.40 -18.21 13.40
C LEU A 184 -22.08 -18.50 12.72
N GLN A 185 -21.97 -18.11 11.44
CA GLN A 185 -20.82 -18.44 10.63
C GLN A 185 -20.61 -17.46 9.48
N ALA A 186 -19.48 -17.57 8.83
CA ALA A 186 -19.21 -16.96 7.53
C ALA A 186 -18.95 -18.05 6.46
N ALA A 187 -19.09 -17.68 5.19
CA ALA A 187 -18.67 -18.47 4.06
C ALA A 187 -17.96 -17.60 3.03
N ILE A 188 -16.84 -18.09 2.47
CA ILE A 188 -16.07 -17.42 1.43
C ILE A 188 -16.16 -18.26 0.16
N PHE A 189 -16.64 -17.65 -0.92
CA PHE A 189 -16.86 -18.30 -2.20
C PHE A 189 -16.65 -17.32 -3.37
N GLN A 190 -16.49 -17.85 -4.58
CA GLN A 190 -16.46 -17.08 -5.82
C GLN A 190 -17.83 -17.12 -6.50
N THR A 191 -18.32 -15.95 -6.94
CA THR A 191 -19.58 -15.88 -7.70
C THR A 191 -19.41 -16.49 -9.08
N THR A 192 -20.41 -17.26 -9.52
CA THR A 192 -20.46 -17.79 -10.88
C THR A 192 -21.32 -16.94 -11.81
N ALA A 193 -22.29 -16.19 -11.26
CA ALA A 193 -23.03 -15.16 -11.96
C ALA A 193 -23.46 -14.06 -10.97
N ALA A 194 -23.24 -12.82 -11.32
CA ALA A 194 -23.74 -11.64 -10.64
C ALA A 194 -23.83 -10.47 -11.63
N ASP A 195 -24.95 -9.76 -11.61
CA ASP A 195 -25.18 -8.56 -12.39
C ASP A 195 -25.67 -7.46 -11.44
N PRO A 196 -25.03 -6.29 -11.38
CA PRO A 196 -25.47 -5.17 -10.55
C PRO A 196 -26.90 -4.69 -10.84
N ALA A 197 -27.45 -4.98 -12.01
CA ALA A 197 -28.82 -4.64 -12.39
C ALA A 197 -29.87 -5.60 -11.79
N ASP A 198 -29.43 -6.75 -11.28
CA ASP A 198 -30.26 -7.77 -10.65
C ASP A 198 -30.05 -7.81 -9.12
N THR A 199 -30.75 -8.64 -8.41
CA THR A 199 -30.58 -8.91 -6.97
C THR A 199 -30.03 -10.29 -6.69
N ASP A 200 -29.97 -11.16 -7.70
CA ASP A 200 -29.57 -12.55 -7.55
C ASP A 200 -28.07 -12.74 -7.85
N ILE A 201 -27.42 -13.48 -6.97
CA ILE A 201 -26.00 -13.77 -7.01
C ILE A 201 -25.81 -15.27 -6.92
N ALA A 202 -25.39 -15.86 -8.02
CA ALA A 202 -25.20 -17.31 -8.10
C ALA A 202 -23.77 -17.71 -7.75
N TYR A 203 -23.64 -18.91 -7.18
CA TYR A 203 -22.36 -19.56 -6.91
C TYR A 203 -22.48 -21.08 -7.19
N ASP A 204 -21.44 -21.70 -7.68
CA ASP A 204 -21.40 -23.14 -7.88
C ASP A 204 -19.98 -23.67 -7.79
N ALA A 205 -19.84 -24.97 -7.59
CA ALA A 205 -18.59 -25.69 -7.71
C ALA A 205 -18.26 -25.98 -9.18
N GLY A 206 -17.01 -25.95 -9.51
CA GLY A 206 -16.53 -26.18 -10.87
C GLY A 206 -16.66 -24.96 -11.78
N GLY A 207 -16.67 -25.18 -13.09
CA GLY A 207 -16.71 -24.11 -14.09
C GLY A 207 -15.34 -23.63 -14.54
N ALA A 208 -15.35 -22.61 -15.43
CA ALA A 208 -14.13 -22.06 -16.05
C ALA A 208 -13.49 -20.91 -15.24
N LEU A 209 -14.11 -20.51 -14.13
CA LEU A 209 -13.58 -19.42 -13.30
C LEU A 209 -12.35 -19.85 -12.49
N SER A 210 -11.40 -18.97 -12.38
CA SER A 210 -10.20 -19.14 -11.54
C SER A 210 -10.23 -18.14 -10.41
N PRO A 211 -10.03 -18.56 -9.16
CA PRO A 211 -9.70 -19.90 -8.67
C PRO A 211 -10.85 -20.92 -8.70
N GLY A 212 -12.11 -20.49 -8.83
CA GLY A 212 -13.28 -21.35 -8.74
C GLY A 212 -13.59 -21.83 -7.33
N ASN A 213 -14.71 -22.53 -7.18
CA ASN A 213 -15.11 -23.12 -5.91
C ASN A 213 -14.92 -24.65 -5.96
N CYS A 214 -14.36 -25.23 -4.90
CA CYS A 214 -14.18 -26.68 -4.75
C CYS A 214 -15.48 -27.43 -4.40
N THR A 215 -16.43 -26.72 -3.81
CA THR A 215 -17.76 -27.23 -3.46
C THR A 215 -18.75 -26.07 -3.46
N SER A 216 -20.02 -26.38 -3.59
CA SER A 216 -21.14 -25.44 -3.38
C SER A 216 -21.73 -25.51 -1.97
N ASN A 217 -21.18 -26.33 -1.07
CA ASN A 217 -21.62 -26.40 0.32
C ASN A 217 -20.97 -25.30 1.16
N LEU A 218 -21.77 -24.32 1.56
CA LEU A 218 -21.31 -23.16 2.31
C LEU A 218 -21.43 -23.34 3.84
N GLY A 219 -21.73 -24.53 4.32
CA GLY A 219 -21.83 -24.83 5.74
C GLY A 219 -20.52 -25.34 6.33
N LEU A 220 -20.40 -25.23 7.65
CA LEU A 220 -19.29 -25.75 8.43
C LEU A 220 -19.35 -27.28 8.53
N THR A 221 -18.26 -27.89 8.97
CA THR A 221 -18.24 -29.29 9.39
C THR A 221 -19.12 -29.49 10.65
N PRO A 222 -19.48 -30.75 10.98
CA PRO A 222 -20.24 -31.03 12.22
C PRO A 222 -19.58 -30.50 13.51
N ALA A 223 -18.26 -30.26 13.50
CA ALA A 223 -17.53 -29.68 14.63
C ALA A 223 -17.67 -28.16 14.76
N ASN A 224 -18.38 -27.48 13.84
CA ASN A 224 -18.52 -26.02 13.77
C ASN A 224 -17.17 -25.27 13.74
N GLU A 225 -16.15 -25.89 13.19
CA GLU A 225 -14.82 -25.30 13.01
C GLU A 225 -14.67 -24.72 11.61
N SER A 226 -13.83 -23.70 11.49
CA SER A 226 -13.45 -23.16 10.20
C SER A 226 -12.85 -24.26 9.32
N VAL A 227 -13.28 -24.33 8.06
CA VAL A 227 -12.90 -25.41 7.15
C VAL A 227 -12.61 -24.86 5.77
N GLN A 228 -11.57 -25.41 5.14
CA GLN A 228 -11.25 -25.14 3.75
C GLN A 228 -11.67 -26.32 2.87
N CYS A 229 -12.43 -26.03 1.82
CA CYS A 229 -12.95 -27.04 0.88
C CYS A 229 -13.59 -28.25 1.58
N PRO A 230 -14.65 -28.03 2.36
CA PRO A 230 -15.29 -29.10 3.09
C PRO A 230 -15.83 -30.15 2.14
N SER A 231 -15.22 -31.33 2.12
CA SER A 231 -15.72 -32.50 1.33
C SER A 231 -17.01 -33.08 1.94
N VAL A 232 -17.28 -32.76 3.21
CA VAL A 232 -18.44 -33.21 4.00
C VAL A 232 -19.08 -32.05 4.73
N GLY A 233 -18.99 -30.83 4.16
CA GLY A 233 -19.58 -29.63 4.77
C GLY A 233 -21.10 -29.71 4.81
N GLY A 234 -21.67 -29.29 5.94
CA GLY A 234 -23.10 -29.13 6.06
C GLY A 234 -23.63 -28.09 5.08
N VAL A 235 -24.91 -28.20 4.75
CA VAL A 235 -25.60 -27.12 4.06
C VAL A 235 -26.02 -26.10 5.11
N HIS A 236 -25.59 -24.85 4.96
CA HIS A 236 -26.07 -23.72 5.78
C HIS A 236 -26.93 -22.81 4.92
N THR A 237 -28.05 -22.36 5.48
CA THR A 237 -28.93 -21.40 4.84
C THR A 237 -28.84 -20.06 5.56
N PHE A 238 -28.29 -19.06 4.90
CA PHE A 238 -28.20 -17.70 5.39
C PHE A 238 -29.58 -17.03 5.25
N THR A 239 -30.41 -17.09 6.28
CA THR A 239 -31.77 -16.50 6.28
C THR A 239 -31.75 -15.00 6.55
N THR A 240 -30.67 -14.51 7.14
CA THR A 240 -30.38 -13.10 7.45
C THR A 240 -28.86 -12.92 7.34
N GLY A 241 -28.41 -11.70 7.48
CA GLY A 241 -26.95 -11.43 7.47
C GLY A 241 -26.55 -10.54 6.33
N GLN A 242 -25.26 -10.59 5.98
CA GLN A 242 -24.67 -9.69 5.01
C GLN A 242 -23.84 -10.47 3.99
N LEU A 243 -23.88 -9.97 2.76
CA LEU A 243 -23.00 -10.40 1.66
C LEU A 243 -22.10 -9.23 1.28
N MET A 244 -20.80 -9.44 1.21
CA MET A 244 -19.80 -8.40 0.93
C MET A 244 -18.63 -8.94 0.14
N ARG A 245 -17.82 -8.06 -0.45
CA ARG A 245 -16.55 -8.47 -1.08
C ARG A 245 -15.55 -8.90 -0.02
N LEU A 246 -14.77 -9.92 -0.34
CA LEU A 246 -13.56 -10.23 0.41
C LEU A 246 -12.46 -9.26 0.00
N SER A 247 -11.95 -8.48 0.96
CA SER A 247 -10.72 -7.71 0.80
C SER A 247 -9.55 -8.57 1.24
N ALA A 248 -8.53 -8.68 0.39
CA ALA A 248 -7.31 -9.43 0.70
C ALA A 248 -6.10 -8.61 0.26
N GLU A 249 -5.24 -8.28 1.20
CA GLU A 249 -4.06 -7.47 0.99
C GLU A 249 -2.79 -8.22 1.39
N ALA A 250 -1.77 -8.09 0.55
CA ALA A 250 -0.46 -8.68 0.76
C ALA A 250 0.60 -7.59 0.89
N TRP A 251 1.29 -7.54 2.02
CA TRP A 251 2.35 -6.58 2.31
C TRP A 251 3.71 -7.28 2.35
N TYR A 252 4.65 -6.80 1.59
CA TYR A 252 6.01 -7.34 1.53
C TYR A 252 7.01 -6.28 1.06
N VAL A 253 8.30 -6.51 1.27
CA VAL A 253 9.36 -5.66 0.72
C VAL A 253 9.67 -6.14 -0.70
N GLY A 254 9.36 -5.33 -1.69
CA GLY A 254 9.59 -5.61 -3.09
C GLY A 254 10.86 -4.95 -3.62
N ASN A 255 11.48 -5.56 -4.66
CA ASN A 255 12.51 -4.89 -5.44
C ASN A 255 11.89 -3.79 -6.32
N TYR A 256 12.67 -2.71 -6.50
CA TYR A 256 12.33 -1.58 -7.38
C TYR A 256 12.92 -1.79 -8.78
#